data_22cff550dd876d87d3cbbe3457be9fa1
#
_entry.id   22cff550dd876d87d3cbbe3457be9fa1
#
_cell.length_a   1.000
_cell.length_b   1.000
_cell.length_c   1.000
_cell.angle_alpha   90.00
_cell.angle_beta   90.00
_cell.angle_gamma   90.00
#
_symmetry.space_group_name_H-M   'P 1'
#
loop_
_entity.id
_entity.type
_entity.pdbx_description
1 polymer ?
#
loop_
_entity_poly.entity_id
_entity_poly.type
_entity_poly.pdbx_seq_one_letter_code
_entity_poly.pdbx_strand_id
1 'polypeptide(L)' 'AAERRLANRIAKLEKAIEETEAMIAQADEDMAACGTDYGKANEIYAEKTKLEERLEALFAEWEELNS' A
#
# COMPACT_ATOMS: atom_id res chain seq x y z
N ALA A 1 29.24 -0.93 4.73
CA ALA A 1 28.27 -1.36 5.73
C ALA A 1 27.04 -0.45 5.78
N ALA A 2 27.22 0.86 6.05
CA ALA A 2 26.09 1.79 6.13
C ALA A 2 25.35 1.92 4.78
N GLU A 3 26.09 1.99 3.69
CA GLU A 3 25.53 2.10 2.35
C GLU A 3 24.70 0.87 1.97
N ARG A 4 25.18 -0.32 2.36
CA ARG A 4 24.47 -1.56 2.09
C ARG A 4 23.18 -1.65 2.92
N ARG A 5 23.21 -1.19 4.17
CA ARG A 5 22.03 -1.16 5.03
C ARG A 5 20.98 -0.23 4.46
N LEU A 6 21.40 0.93 3.98
CA LEU A 6 20.50 1.89 3.38
C LEU A 6 19.87 1.32 2.11
N ALA A 7 20.70 0.73 1.24
CA ALA A 7 20.21 0.11 0.01
C ALA A 7 19.20 -1.00 0.29
N ASN A 8 19.47 -1.83 1.30
CA ASN A 8 18.55 -2.91 1.69
C ASN A 8 17.25 -2.37 2.25
N ARG A 9 17.32 -1.29 3.02
CA ARG A 9 16.14 -0.65 3.59
C ARG A 9 15.27 -0.05 2.50
N ILE A 10 15.87 0.62 1.54
CA ILE A 10 15.18 1.19 0.38
C ILE A 10 14.50 0.07 -0.42
N ALA A 11 15.22 -1.02 -0.68
CA ALA A 11 14.67 -2.16 -1.42
C ALA A 11 13.46 -2.78 -0.72
N LYS A 12 13.50 -2.90 0.60
CA LYS A 12 12.37 -3.41 1.38
C LYS A 12 11.18 -2.48 1.32
N LEU A 13 11.42 -1.16 1.37
CA LEU A 13 10.35 -0.17 1.24
C LEU A 13 9.72 -0.23 -0.14
N GLU A 14 10.52 -0.33 -1.18
CA GLU A 14 10.01 -0.42 -2.55
C GLU A 14 9.14 -1.65 -2.73
N LYS A 15 9.56 -2.78 -2.14
CA LYS A 15 8.76 -4.00 -2.17
C LYS A 15 7.44 -3.84 -1.42
N ALA A 16 7.49 -3.21 -0.24
CA ALA A 16 6.29 -2.96 0.56
C ALA A 16 5.32 -2.03 -0.18
N ILE A 17 5.84 -1.03 -0.88
CA ILE A 17 5.05 -0.13 -1.71
C ILE A 17 4.33 -0.92 -2.82
N GLU A 18 5.07 -1.76 -3.55
CA GLU A 18 4.50 -2.59 -4.61
C GLU A 18 3.39 -3.51 -4.08
N GLU A 19 3.65 -4.18 -2.97
CA GLU A 19 2.69 -5.08 -2.36
C GLU A 19 1.42 -4.33 -1.91
N THR A 20 1.59 -3.15 -1.32
CA THR A 20 0.48 -2.33 -0.87
C THR A 20 -0.35 -1.84 -2.05
N GLU A 21 0.30 -1.41 -3.12
CA GLU A 21 -0.38 -1.00 -4.35
C GLU A 21 -1.18 -2.15 -4.96
N ALA A 22 -0.62 -3.35 -4.95
CA ALA A 22 -1.33 -4.54 -5.44
C ALA A 22 -2.57 -4.86 -4.59
N MET A 23 -2.47 -4.68 -3.28
CA MET A 23 -3.60 -4.89 -2.37
C MET A 23 -4.71 -3.86 -2.62
N ILE A 24 -4.34 -2.61 -2.89
CA ILE A 24 -5.30 -1.56 -3.22
C ILE A 24 -6.02 -1.89 -4.52
N ALA A 25 -5.29 -2.35 -5.54
CA ALA A 25 -5.88 -2.74 -6.82
C ALA A 25 -6.84 -3.92 -6.62
N GLN A 26 -6.47 -4.89 -5.79
CA GLN A 26 -7.35 -6.02 -5.48
C GLN A 26 -8.61 -5.56 -4.75
N ALA A 27 -8.49 -4.62 -3.83
CA ALA A 27 -9.64 -4.06 -3.12
C ALA A 27 -10.61 -3.40 -4.10
N ASP A 28 -10.09 -2.67 -5.08
CA ASP A 28 -10.93 -2.06 -6.12
C ASP A 28 -11.69 -3.09 -6.93
N GLU A 29 -11.03 -4.19 -7.31
CA GLU A 29 -11.68 -5.29 -8.02
C GLU A 29 -12.74 -5.96 -7.16
N ASP A 30 -12.45 -6.17 -5.88
CA ASP A 30 -13.37 -6.80 -4.93
C ASP A 30 -14.60 -5.92 -4.72
N MET A 31 -14.44 -4.60 -4.65
CA MET A 31 -15.57 -3.67 -4.55
C MET A 31 -16.46 -3.75 -5.79
N ALA A 32 -15.85 -3.78 -6.97
CA ALA A 32 -16.59 -3.90 -8.22
C ALA A 32 -17.40 -5.21 -8.28
N ALA A 33 -16.86 -6.28 -7.67
CA ALA A 33 -17.51 -7.58 -7.66
C ALA A 33 -18.67 -7.68 -6.65
N CYS A 34 -18.79 -6.73 -5.73
CA CYS A 34 -19.85 -6.75 -4.70
C CYS A 34 -21.25 -6.51 -5.27
N GLY A 35 -21.35 -5.87 -6.45
CA GLY A 35 -22.64 -5.58 -7.05
C GLY A 35 -23.48 -4.68 -6.14
N THR A 36 -24.63 -5.20 -5.67
CA THR A 36 -25.54 -4.45 -4.79
C THR A 36 -25.30 -4.70 -3.30
N ASP A 37 -24.26 -5.47 -2.94
CA ASP A 37 -23.91 -5.69 -1.54
C ASP A 37 -23.10 -4.52 -1.01
N TYR A 38 -23.80 -3.45 -0.65
CA TYR A 38 -23.19 -2.21 -0.21
C TYR A 38 -22.50 -2.34 1.14
N GLY A 39 -22.98 -3.22 2.00
CA GLY A 39 -22.34 -3.49 3.29
C GLY A 39 -20.93 -4.03 3.12
N LYS A 40 -20.80 -5.04 2.24
CA LYS A 40 -19.50 -5.62 1.94
C LYS A 40 -18.58 -4.62 1.23
N ALA A 41 -19.13 -3.86 0.28
CA ALA A 41 -18.37 -2.82 -0.42
C ALA A 41 -17.81 -1.77 0.55
N ASN A 42 -18.60 -1.38 1.56
CA ASN A 42 -18.17 -0.44 2.57
C ASN A 42 -17.04 -0.99 3.43
N GLU A 43 -17.08 -2.27 3.77
CA GLU A 43 -15.99 -2.93 4.51
C GLU A 43 -14.69 -2.92 3.72
N ILE A 44 -14.78 -3.23 2.43
CA ILE A 44 -13.62 -3.23 1.54
C ILE A 44 -13.08 -1.81 1.38
N TYR A 45 -13.96 -0.83 1.26
CA TYR A 45 -13.57 0.57 1.15
C TYR A 45 -12.80 1.02 2.40
N ALA A 46 -13.24 0.62 3.58
CA ALA A 46 -12.55 0.96 4.82
C ALA A 46 -11.14 0.34 4.86
N GLU A 47 -11.00 -0.89 4.40
CA GLU A 47 -9.68 -1.53 4.29
C GLU A 47 -8.81 -0.83 3.27
N LYS A 48 -9.38 -0.46 2.12
CA LYS A 48 -8.66 0.28 1.09
C LYS A 48 -8.13 1.60 1.63
N THR A 49 -8.93 2.32 2.40
CA THR A 49 -8.52 3.59 3.00
C THR A 49 -7.29 3.40 3.90
N LYS A 50 -7.28 2.35 4.71
CA LYS A 50 -6.12 2.02 5.56
C LYS A 50 -4.89 1.69 4.72
N LEU A 51 -5.07 0.97 3.63
CA LEU A 51 -3.97 0.65 2.72
C LEU A 51 -3.40 1.91 2.06
N GLU A 52 -4.27 2.84 1.68
CA GLU A 52 -3.85 4.11 1.10
C GLU A 52 -3.05 4.96 2.10
N GLU A 53 -3.48 4.97 3.36
CA GLU A 53 -2.75 5.66 4.43
C GLU A 53 -1.38 5.03 4.64
N ARG A 54 -1.31 3.69 4.62
CA ARG A 54 -0.05 2.97 4.73
C ARG A 54 0.87 3.29 3.55
N LEU A 55 0.31 3.32 2.35
CA LEU A 55 1.08 3.62 1.14
C LEU A 55 1.69 5.02 1.23
N GLU A 56 0.92 5.99 1.68
CA GLU A 56 1.38 7.36 1.88
C GLU A 56 2.55 7.43 2.87
N ALA A 57 2.44 6.70 3.99
CA ALA A 57 3.51 6.62 4.98
C ALA A 57 4.77 5.96 4.40
N LEU A 58 4.60 4.92 3.60
CA LEU A 58 5.72 4.23 2.96
C LEU A 58 6.44 5.15 1.97
N PHE A 59 5.71 5.92 1.18
CA PHE A 59 6.29 6.89 0.25
C PHE A 59 7.02 7.98 0.99
N ALA A 60 6.48 8.48 2.10
CA ALA A 60 7.14 9.51 2.91
C ALA A 60 8.48 9.01 3.44
N GLU A 61 8.52 7.77 3.93
CA GLU A 61 9.75 7.16 4.41
C GLU A 61 10.75 6.95 3.27
N TRP A 62 10.26 6.50 2.12
CA TRP A 62 11.09 6.29 0.94
C TRP A 62 11.73 7.60 0.48
N GLU A 63 10.97 8.68 0.45
CA GLU A 63 11.49 10.00 0.08
C GLU A 63 12.57 10.48 1.04
N GLU A 64 12.36 10.27 2.35
CA GLU A 64 13.36 10.62 3.36
C GLU A 64 14.68 9.89 3.12
N LEU A 65 14.61 8.60 2.82
CA LEU A 65 15.81 7.79 2.61
C LEU A 65 16.54 8.12 1.32
N ASN A 66 15.83 8.69 0.34
CA ASN A 66 16.39 9.03 -0.98
C ASN A 66 16.74 10.51 -1.13
N SER A 67 16.53 11.30 -0.11
CA SER A 67 16.83 12.74 -0.16
C SER A 67 18.25 13.10 0.32
#